data_5701564637f7561ef1d05eae0fe5be85
#
_entry.id   5701564637f7561ef1d05eae0fe5be85
#
_cell.length_a   1.000
_cell.length_b   1.000
_cell.length_c   1.000
_cell.angle_alpha   90.00
_cell.angle_beta   90.00
_cell.angle_gamma   90.00
#
_symmetry.space_group_name_H-M   'P 1'
#
loop_
_entity.id
_entity.type
_entity.pdbx_description
1 polymer ?
#
loop_
_entity_poly.entity_id
_entity_poly.type
_entity_poly.pdbx_seq_one_letter_code
_entity_poly.pdbx_strand_id
1 'polypeptide(L)'
;MKEKKNWLGKVVLLIAVIAAVAVYFLVPGVNKMMNKVFAMFASGDFTVVRDFVASYGAYAAVISFLLMIFQSIAAPLPAFLLTFANANLFGWWQGAILSWTSAMAGASVCFYIARILGRDVAEKLTSKSGLAQIDTFFERYGKNTILICRLLPFISFDIVSYAAGLTSMSFMSFFIATGIGQLPATIVYSYVGGMLTGGAKLFVTALIILFALSALIFMLRKIYMDRQSKKEKGRI
;
A
#
# COMPACT_ATOMS: atom_id res chain seq x y z
N MET A 1 0.48 34.14 3.22
CA MET A 1 -0.70 33.46 2.62
C MET A 1 -0.58 31.92 2.59
N LYS A 2 0.59 31.33 2.36
CA LYS A 2 0.77 29.84 2.33
C LYS A 2 0.50 29.17 3.69
N GLU A 3 0.91 29.77 4.83
CA GLU A 3 0.70 29.19 6.16
C GLU A 3 -0.77 29.09 6.58
N LYS A 4 -1.60 30.12 6.30
CA LYS A 4 -3.05 30.07 6.59
C LYS A 4 -3.77 28.96 5.82
N LYS A 5 -3.34 28.67 4.57
CA LYS A 5 -3.94 27.60 3.75
C LYS A 5 -3.62 26.20 4.28
N ASN A 6 -2.40 26.00 4.83
CA ASN A 6 -2.01 24.74 5.45
C ASN A 6 -2.73 24.49 6.77
N TRP A 7 -3.01 25.54 7.56
CA TRP A 7 -3.74 25.42 8.82
C TRP A 7 -5.19 24.98 8.60
N LEU A 8 -5.88 25.57 7.62
CA LEU A 8 -7.25 25.18 7.30
C LEU A 8 -7.33 23.71 6.87
N GLY A 9 -6.39 23.24 6.04
CA GLY A 9 -6.33 21.83 5.64
C GLY A 9 -6.11 20.87 6.81
N LYS A 10 -5.24 21.23 7.76
CA LYS A 10 -5.01 20.45 8.99
C LYS A 10 -6.27 20.39 9.86
N VAL A 11 -6.98 21.50 10.01
CA VAL A 11 -8.25 21.56 10.78
C VAL A 11 -9.33 20.70 10.13
N VAL A 12 -9.51 20.81 8.81
CA VAL A 12 -10.48 19.99 8.07
C VAL A 12 -10.16 18.51 8.21
N LEU A 13 -8.89 18.13 8.07
CA LEU A 13 -8.47 16.74 8.24
C LEU A 13 -8.71 16.24 9.66
N LEU A 14 -8.41 17.06 10.67
CA LEU A 14 -8.66 16.73 12.08
C LEU A 14 -10.15 16.52 12.34
N ILE A 15 -10.99 17.42 11.85
CA ILE A 15 -12.46 17.30 11.97
C ILE A 15 -12.94 16.02 11.27
N ALA A 16 -12.44 15.71 10.08
CA ALA A 16 -12.80 14.50 9.37
C ALA A 16 -12.41 13.22 10.14
N VAL A 17 -11.22 13.20 10.75
CA VAL A 17 -10.78 12.08 11.61
C VAL A 17 -11.66 11.96 12.85
N ILE A 18 -11.93 13.07 13.55
CA ILE A 18 -12.80 13.07 14.73
C ILE A 18 -14.20 12.58 14.35
N ALA A 19 -14.76 13.06 13.24
CA ALA A 19 -16.06 12.63 12.75
C ALA A 19 -16.08 11.12 12.42
N ALA A 20 -15.05 10.61 11.75
CA ALA A 20 -14.92 9.19 11.45
C ALA A 20 -14.86 8.32 12.72
N VAL A 21 -14.06 8.75 13.72
CA VAL A 21 -13.97 8.09 15.03
C VAL A 21 -15.32 8.16 15.77
N ALA A 22 -16.00 9.31 15.78
CA ALA A 22 -17.30 9.46 16.41
C ALA A 22 -18.35 8.54 15.74
N VAL A 23 -18.39 8.49 14.40
CA VAL A 23 -19.28 7.59 13.65
C VAL A 23 -18.99 6.12 13.98
N TYR A 24 -17.71 5.74 14.08
CA TYR A 24 -17.32 4.38 14.47
C TYR A 24 -17.86 3.98 15.86
N PHE A 25 -17.79 4.86 16.86
CA PHE A 25 -18.26 4.55 18.21
C PHE A 25 -19.77 4.75 18.41
N LEU A 26 -20.40 5.73 17.75
CA LEU A 26 -21.79 6.09 17.95
C LEU A 26 -22.78 5.30 17.08
N VAL A 27 -22.30 4.74 15.93
CA VAL A 27 -23.16 4.00 15.00
C VAL A 27 -22.85 2.51 15.04
N PRO A 28 -23.65 1.68 15.75
CA PRO A 28 -23.36 0.25 15.92
C PRO A 28 -23.22 -0.52 14.61
N GLY A 29 -23.95 -0.12 13.56
CA GLY A 29 -23.85 -0.70 12.23
C GLY A 29 -22.48 -0.49 11.59
N VAL A 30 -21.93 0.72 11.73
CA VAL A 30 -20.58 1.06 11.24
C VAL A 30 -19.51 0.30 12.01
N ASN A 31 -19.62 0.24 13.33
CA ASN A 31 -18.69 -0.51 14.17
C ASN A 31 -18.65 -2.00 13.77
N LYS A 32 -19.80 -2.65 13.63
CA LYS A 32 -19.88 -4.05 13.18
C LYS A 32 -19.28 -4.25 11.79
N MET A 33 -19.56 -3.34 10.87
CA MET A 33 -19.00 -3.40 9.50
C MET A 33 -17.49 -3.24 9.50
N MET A 34 -16.97 -2.26 10.23
CA MET A 34 -15.52 -2.01 10.33
C MET A 34 -14.78 -3.19 10.97
N ASN A 35 -15.31 -3.75 12.07
CA ASN A 35 -14.74 -4.92 12.69
C ASN A 35 -14.73 -6.13 11.74
N LYS A 36 -15.79 -6.31 10.94
CA LYS A 36 -15.84 -7.34 9.91
C LYS A 36 -14.78 -7.11 8.82
N VAL A 37 -14.58 -5.88 8.37
CA VAL A 37 -13.55 -5.52 7.40
C VAL A 37 -12.15 -5.78 7.95
N PHE A 38 -11.86 -5.37 9.19
CA PHE A 38 -10.56 -5.64 9.81
C PHE A 38 -10.32 -7.15 9.99
N ALA A 39 -11.31 -7.90 10.46
CA ALA A 39 -11.20 -9.34 10.60
C ALA A 39 -10.97 -10.05 9.25
N MET A 40 -11.63 -9.59 8.20
CA MET A 40 -11.46 -10.07 6.84
C MET A 40 -10.00 -9.88 6.35
N PHE A 41 -9.42 -8.70 6.52
CA PHE A 41 -8.03 -8.47 6.16
C PHE A 41 -7.04 -9.23 7.07
N ALA A 42 -7.35 -9.33 8.36
CA ALA A 42 -6.52 -10.05 9.33
C ALA A 42 -6.49 -11.57 9.08
N SER A 43 -7.50 -12.12 8.41
CA SER A 43 -7.51 -13.55 8.04
C SER A 43 -6.38 -13.93 7.07
N GLY A 44 -5.87 -12.95 6.29
CA GLY A 44 -4.89 -13.22 5.25
C GLY A 44 -5.40 -14.09 4.09
N ASP A 45 -6.68 -14.48 4.10
CA ASP A 45 -7.29 -15.32 3.08
C ASP A 45 -8.06 -14.50 2.05
N PHE A 46 -7.59 -14.53 0.80
CA PHE A 46 -8.23 -13.81 -0.28
C PHE A 46 -9.65 -14.32 -0.58
N THR A 47 -9.98 -15.58 -0.25
CA THR A 47 -11.33 -16.12 -0.47
C THR A 47 -12.35 -15.45 0.45
N VAL A 48 -11.97 -15.15 1.69
CA VAL A 48 -12.80 -14.38 2.63
C VAL A 48 -13.04 -12.97 2.11
N VAL A 49 -11.99 -12.33 1.55
CA VAL A 49 -12.10 -11.00 0.92
C VAL A 49 -12.99 -11.05 -0.31
N ARG A 50 -12.79 -12.05 -1.17
CA ARG A 50 -13.61 -12.28 -2.38
C ARG A 50 -15.08 -12.45 -2.03
N ASP A 51 -15.40 -13.32 -1.07
CA ASP A 51 -16.78 -13.63 -0.71
C ASP A 51 -17.46 -12.43 -0.04
N PHE A 52 -16.71 -11.67 0.75
CA PHE A 52 -17.17 -10.40 1.29
C PHE A 52 -17.54 -9.41 0.18
N VAL A 53 -16.65 -9.20 -0.79
CA VAL A 53 -16.88 -8.29 -1.93
C VAL A 53 -18.05 -8.81 -2.78
N ALA A 54 -18.09 -10.11 -3.09
CA ALA A 54 -19.14 -10.75 -3.87
C ALA A 54 -20.53 -10.59 -3.25
N SER A 55 -20.63 -10.54 -1.92
CA SER A 55 -21.90 -10.39 -1.21
C SER A 55 -22.63 -9.09 -1.53
N TYR A 56 -21.95 -8.10 -2.11
CA TYR A 56 -22.55 -6.82 -2.53
C TYR A 56 -23.10 -6.84 -3.96
N GLY A 57 -23.02 -7.98 -4.67
CA GLY A 57 -23.62 -8.17 -6.00
C GLY A 57 -23.20 -7.09 -7.01
N ALA A 58 -24.14 -6.34 -7.55
CA ALA A 58 -23.88 -5.30 -8.56
C ALA A 58 -22.95 -4.18 -8.07
N TYR A 59 -22.84 -3.97 -6.76
CA TYR A 59 -21.96 -2.95 -6.16
C TYR A 59 -20.55 -3.48 -5.81
N ALA A 60 -20.26 -4.73 -6.07
CA ALA A 60 -19.01 -5.37 -5.69
C ALA A 60 -17.76 -4.61 -6.15
N ALA A 61 -17.75 -4.09 -7.38
CA ALA A 61 -16.62 -3.31 -7.90
C ALA A 61 -16.43 -1.99 -7.14
N VAL A 62 -17.50 -1.29 -6.80
CA VAL A 62 -17.46 -0.04 -6.04
C VAL A 62 -16.98 -0.31 -4.62
N ILE A 63 -17.49 -1.35 -3.98
CA ILE A 63 -17.06 -1.76 -2.64
C ILE A 63 -15.58 -2.13 -2.63
N SER A 64 -15.12 -2.91 -3.61
CA SER A 64 -13.69 -3.24 -3.73
C SER A 64 -12.82 -2.00 -3.93
N PHE A 65 -13.26 -1.06 -4.77
CA PHE A 65 -12.57 0.22 -4.98
C PHE A 65 -12.43 1.01 -3.67
N LEU A 66 -13.50 1.13 -2.90
CA LEU A 66 -13.51 1.83 -1.61
C LEU A 66 -12.65 1.10 -0.56
N LEU A 67 -12.71 -0.22 -0.51
CA LEU A 67 -11.85 -1.03 0.37
C LEU A 67 -10.37 -0.87 0.04
N MET A 68 -10.00 -0.73 -1.23
CA MET A 68 -8.61 -0.49 -1.64
C MET A 68 -8.13 0.88 -1.15
N ILE A 69 -8.94 1.93 -1.24
CA ILE A 69 -8.61 3.24 -0.66
C ILE A 69 -8.52 3.15 0.85
N PHE A 70 -9.50 2.49 1.49
CA PHE A 70 -9.54 2.32 2.93
C PHE A 70 -8.29 1.62 3.47
N GLN A 71 -7.88 0.49 2.87
CA GLN A 71 -6.69 -0.24 3.29
C GLN A 71 -5.42 0.62 3.12
N SER A 72 -5.32 1.43 2.07
CA SER A 72 -4.17 2.33 1.87
C SER A 72 -4.02 3.35 2.99
N ILE A 73 -5.15 3.83 3.53
CA ILE A 73 -5.15 4.80 4.65
C ILE A 73 -4.89 4.09 5.98
N ALA A 74 -5.53 2.94 6.19
CA ALA A 74 -5.50 2.19 7.45
C ALA A 74 -4.29 1.24 7.57
N ALA A 75 -3.30 1.35 6.67
CA ALA A 75 -2.12 0.48 6.64
C ALA A 75 -1.66 0.00 8.04
N PRO A 76 -1.18 -1.24 8.16
CA PRO A 76 -0.60 -2.12 7.15
C PRO A 76 -1.52 -3.28 6.71
N LEU A 77 -2.62 -3.03 6.02
CA LEU A 77 -3.47 -4.08 5.50
C LEU A 77 -2.96 -4.59 4.13
N PRO A 78 -3.03 -5.89 3.85
CA PRO A 78 -2.41 -6.46 2.64
C PRO A 78 -3.27 -6.21 1.38
N ALA A 79 -2.88 -5.23 0.56
CA ALA A 79 -3.57 -4.83 -0.68
C ALA A 79 -3.68 -5.97 -1.72
N PHE A 80 -2.72 -6.90 -1.74
CA PHE A 80 -2.72 -8.02 -2.70
C PHE A 80 -3.95 -8.93 -2.55
N LEU A 81 -4.53 -9.03 -1.37
CA LEU A 81 -5.76 -9.81 -1.13
C LEU A 81 -6.93 -9.27 -1.95
N LEU A 82 -7.09 -7.93 -2.00
CA LEU A 82 -8.10 -7.30 -2.85
C LEU A 82 -7.79 -7.48 -4.33
N THR A 83 -6.52 -7.40 -4.72
CA THR A 83 -6.12 -7.63 -6.12
C THR A 83 -6.43 -9.05 -6.58
N PHE A 84 -6.18 -10.06 -5.72
CA PHE A 84 -6.55 -11.44 -6.00
C PHE A 84 -8.07 -11.63 -6.06
N ALA A 85 -8.81 -11.05 -5.10
CA ALA A 85 -10.26 -11.10 -5.07
C ALA A 85 -10.87 -10.47 -6.32
N ASN A 86 -10.39 -9.30 -6.74
CA ASN A 86 -10.84 -8.60 -7.94
C ASN A 86 -10.60 -9.44 -9.22
N ALA A 87 -9.40 -10.01 -9.34
CA ALA A 87 -9.07 -10.84 -10.49
C ALA A 87 -9.92 -12.11 -10.55
N ASN A 88 -10.26 -12.68 -9.39
CA ASN A 88 -11.10 -13.86 -9.31
C ASN A 88 -12.59 -13.57 -9.61
N LEU A 89 -13.10 -12.41 -9.16
CA LEU A 89 -14.49 -12.01 -9.32
C LEU A 89 -14.79 -11.46 -10.72
N PHE A 90 -13.91 -10.60 -11.23
CA PHE A 90 -14.17 -9.80 -12.44
C PHE A 90 -13.36 -10.29 -13.65
N GLY A 91 -12.51 -11.31 -13.46
CA GLY A 91 -11.53 -11.72 -14.46
C GLY A 91 -10.21 -10.98 -14.32
N TRP A 92 -9.11 -11.62 -14.77
CA TRP A 92 -7.75 -11.14 -14.49
C TRP A 92 -7.48 -9.72 -15.01
N TRP A 93 -7.91 -9.37 -16.22
CA TRP A 93 -7.62 -8.05 -16.81
C TRP A 93 -8.54 -6.94 -16.27
N GLN A 94 -9.84 -7.21 -16.06
CA GLN A 94 -10.80 -6.26 -15.47
C GLN A 94 -10.47 -6.03 -14.00
N GLY A 95 -10.14 -7.12 -13.28
CA GLY A 95 -9.64 -7.05 -11.90
C GLY A 95 -8.32 -6.29 -11.78
N ALA A 96 -7.41 -6.41 -12.78
CA ALA A 96 -6.19 -5.62 -12.84
C ALA A 96 -6.48 -4.12 -12.99
N ILE A 97 -7.37 -3.73 -13.91
CA ILE A 97 -7.76 -2.33 -14.10
C ILE A 97 -8.39 -1.76 -12.83
N LEU A 98 -9.33 -2.51 -12.23
CA LEU A 98 -9.99 -2.09 -10.98
C LEU A 98 -8.97 -1.93 -9.86
N SER A 99 -8.08 -2.90 -9.67
CA SER A 99 -7.05 -2.85 -8.63
C SER A 99 -6.03 -1.73 -8.87
N TRP A 100 -5.62 -1.54 -10.12
CA TRP A 100 -4.68 -0.48 -10.47
C TRP A 100 -5.28 0.91 -10.23
N THR A 101 -6.50 1.17 -10.72
CA THR A 101 -7.16 2.46 -10.57
C THR A 101 -7.47 2.78 -9.11
N SER A 102 -7.96 1.81 -8.34
CA SER A 102 -8.26 1.99 -6.91
C SER A 102 -7.01 2.18 -6.06
N ALA A 103 -5.90 1.46 -6.36
CA ALA A 103 -4.63 1.67 -5.70
C ALA A 103 -4.02 3.04 -6.02
N MET A 104 -4.18 3.53 -7.27
CA MET A 104 -3.79 4.90 -7.64
C MET A 104 -4.58 5.96 -6.86
N ALA A 105 -5.89 5.74 -6.68
CA ALA A 105 -6.72 6.61 -5.86
C ALA A 105 -6.26 6.58 -4.39
N GLY A 106 -6.02 5.41 -3.81
CA GLY A 106 -5.52 5.24 -2.45
C GLY A 106 -4.16 5.93 -2.24
N ALA A 107 -3.20 5.70 -3.16
CA ALA A 107 -1.89 6.36 -3.13
C ALA A 107 -2.01 7.89 -3.18
N SER A 108 -2.94 8.40 -4.00
CA SER A 108 -3.20 9.84 -4.10
C SER A 108 -3.73 10.43 -2.79
N VAL A 109 -4.64 9.72 -2.13
CA VAL A 109 -5.17 10.11 -0.81
C VAL A 109 -4.04 10.13 0.22
N CYS A 110 -3.23 9.08 0.31
CA CYS A 110 -2.08 9.01 1.22
C CYS A 110 -1.08 10.16 0.99
N PHE A 111 -0.77 10.45 -0.28
CA PHE A 111 0.10 11.56 -0.67
C PHE A 111 -0.44 12.91 -0.18
N TYR A 112 -1.74 13.18 -0.40
CA TYR A 112 -2.34 14.45 0.03
C TYR A 112 -2.52 14.55 1.53
N ILE A 113 -2.86 13.46 2.23
CA ILE A 113 -2.90 13.42 3.70
C ILE A 113 -1.54 13.83 4.25
N ALA A 114 -0.45 13.20 3.79
CA ALA A 114 0.90 13.53 4.24
C ALA A 114 1.28 14.99 3.89
N ARG A 115 0.92 15.46 2.71
CA ARG A 115 1.18 16.83 2.26
C ARG A 115 0.44 17.88 3.10
N ILE A 116 -0.80 17.60 3.52
CA ILE A 116 -1.61 18.49 4.37
C ILE A 116 -1.10 18.48 5.80
N LEU A 117 -0.80 17.31 6.36
CA LEU A 117 -0.25 17.17 7.71
C LEU A 117 1.10 17.89 7.81
N GLY A 118 1.92 17.78 6.79
CA GLY A 118 3.23 18.40 6.71
C GLY A 118 4.28 17.69 7.55
N ARG A 119 5.52 18.13 7.37
CA ARG A 119 6.70 17.52 7.99
C ARG A 119 6.69 17.59 9.52
N ASP A 120 6.22 18.71 10.08
CA ASP A 120 6.19 18.93 11.53
C ASP A 120 5.37 17.87 12.27
N VAL A 121 4.26 17.42 11.68
CA VAL A 121 3.42 16.35 12.25
C VAL A 121 4.10 15.01 12.05
N ALA A 122 4.69 14.78 10.86
CA ALA A 122 5.42 13.55 10.58
C ALA A 122 6.62 13.35 11.52
N GLU A 123 7.35 14.42 11.89
CA GLU A 123 8.45 14.36 12.85
C GLU A 123 8.02 13.98 14.27
N LYS A 124 6.78 14.30 14.64
CA LYS A 124 6.20 13.89 15.92
C LYS A 124 5.73 12.44 15.95
N LEU A 125 5.35 11.90 14.78
CA LEU A 125 4.81 10.54 14.63
C LEU A 125 5.88 9.52 14.27
N THR A 126 7.00 9.97 13.69
CA THR A 126 8.11 9.13 13.21
C THR A 126 9.42 9.63 13.81
N SER A 127 10.43 8.78 13.91
CA SER A 127 11.76 9.22 14.36
C SER A 127 12.39 10.19 13.35
N LYS A 128 13.12 11.21 13.87
CA LYS A 128 13.89 12.13 13.01
C LYS A 128 14.87 11.40 12.09
N SER A 129 15.44 10.28 12.55
CA SER A 129 16.33 9.43 11.75
C SER A 129 15.61 8.75 10.61
N GLY A 130 14.36 8.32 10.79
CA GLY A 130 13.54 7.74 9.73
C GLY A 130 13.24 8.72 8.60
N LEU A 131 12.89 9.97 8.95
CA LEU A 131 12.66 11.02 7.95
C LEU A 131 13.94 11.42 7.21
N ALA A 132 15.07 11.49 7.91
CA ALA A 132 16.36 11.75 7.27
C ALA A 132 16.76 10.66 6.27
N GLN A 133 16.44 9.40 6.56
CA GLN A 133 16.67 8.29 5.61
C GLN A 133 15.77 8.43 4.36
N ILE A 134 14.51 8.84 4.53
CA ILE A 134 13.62 9.14 3.41
C ILE A 134 14.21 10.24 2.54
N ASP A 135 14.64 11.35 3.13
CA ASP A 135 15.25 12.45 2.39
C ASP A 135 16.48 12.00 1.61
N THR A 136 17.41 11.33 2.28
CA THR A 136 18.64 10.81 1.64
C THR A 136 18.30 9.87 0.47
N PHE A 137 17.26 9.05 0.62
CA PHE A 137 16.83 8.15 -0.44
C PHE A 137 16.24 8.93 -1.63
N PHE A 138 15.39 9.93 -1.37
CA PHE A 138 14.81 10.77 -2.42
C PHE A 138 15.85 11.67 -3.09
N GLU A 139 16.84 12.18 -2.35
CA GLU A 139 17.97 12.94 -2.91
C GLU A 139 18.84 12.07 -3.82
N ARG A 140 19.13 10.83 -3.39
CA ARG A 140 19.99 9.90 -4.13
C ARG A 140 19.39 9.43 -5.45
N TYR A 141 18.09 9.14 -5.49
CA TYR A 141 17.41 8.56 -6.65
C TYR A 141 16.52 9.55 -7.40
N GLY A 142 16.29 10.75 -6.85
CA GLY A 142 15.57 11.85 -7.48
C GLY A 142 14.20 11.45 -8.00
N LYS A 143 13.92 11.78 -9.26
CA LYS A 143 12.62 11.50 -9.90
C LYS A 143 12.29 10.01 -10.02
N ASN A 144 13.29 9.13 -10.01
CA ASN A 144 13.12 7.69 -10.17
C ASN A 144 12.83 6.97 -8.84
N THR A 145 12.91 7.67 -7.70
CA THR A 145 12.69 7.10 -6.37
C THR A 145 11.40 6.30 -6.29
N ILE A 146 10.29 6.89 -6.72
CA ILE A 146 8.99 6.24 -6.68
C ILE A 146 8.95 5.00 -7.58
N LEU A 147 9.45 5.10 -8.80
CA LEU A 147 9.49 3.98 -9.73
C LEU A 147 10.28 2.79 -9.15
N ILE A 148 11.46 3.05 -8.59
CA ILE A 148 12.31 2.04 -7.95
C ILE A 148 11.55 1.39 -6.77
N CYS A 149 10.95 2.20 -5.88
CA CYS A 149 10.19 1.67 -4.75
C CYS A 149 9.00 0.81 -5.16
N ARG A 150 8.32 1.14 -6.27
CA ARG A 150 7.18 0.37 -6.78
C ARG A 150 7.59 -0.97 -7.40
N LEU A 151 8.80 -1.06 -7.94
CA LEU A 151 9.34 -2.30 -8.50
C LEU A 151 9.89 -3.25 -7.43
N LEU A 152 10.14 -2.75 -6.22
CA LEU A 152 10.68 -3.54 -5.12
C LEU A 152 9.53 -4.11 -4.25
N PRO A 153 9.30 -5.43 -4.23
CA PRO A 153 8.12 -6.03 -3.60
C PRO A 153 8.13 -5.98 -2.07
N PHE A 154 9.27 -5.65 -1.46
CA PHE A 154 9.43 -5.58 0.00
C PHE A 154 9.24 -4.16 0.57
N ILE A 155 9.03 -3.15 -0.28
CA ILE A 155 8.78 -1.78 0.15
C ILE A 155 7.27 -1.54 0.17
N SER A 156 6.75 -1.14 1.34
CA SER A 156 5.32 -0.86 1.48
C SER A 156 4.87 0.24 0.53
N PHE A 157 3.86 -0.08 -0.28
CA PHE A 157 3.24 0.82 -1.25
C PHE A 157 2.72 2.10 -0.58
N ASP A 158 2.01 1.93 0.54
CA ASP A 158 1.33 3.03 1.22
C ASP A 158 2.32 3.94 1.95
N ILE A 159 3.33 3.36 2.62
CA ILE A 159 4.40 4.13 3.29
C ILE A 159 5.14 5.01 2.28
N VAL A 160 5.45 4.49 1.09
CA VAL A 160 6.10 5.27 0.02
C VAL A 160 5.21 6.42 -0.46
N SER A 161 3.88 6.21 -0.52
CA SER A 161 2.92 7.25 -0.90
C SER A 161 2.88 8.38 0.13
N TYR A 162 2.86 8.04 1.43
CA TYR A 162 2.96 9.03 2.51
C TYR A 162 4.31 9.76 2.48
N ALA A 163 5.42 9.03 2.33
CA ALA A 163 6.76 9.60 2.25
C ALA A 163 6.89 10.60 1.11
N ALA A 164 6.41 10.26 -0.09
CA ALA A 164 6.40 11.15 -1.25
C ALA A 164 5.62 12.44 -0.98
N GLY A 165 4.49 12.36 -0.25
CA GLY A 165 3.70 13.52 0.17
C GLY A 165 4.46 14.50 1.05
N LEU A 166 5.43 14.03 1.85
CA LEU A 166 6.26 14.85 2.72
C LEU A 166 7.44 15.52 2.00
N THR A 167 7.77 15.09 0.78
CA THR A 167 8.84 15.68 -0.03
C THR A 167 8.35 16.85 -0.87
N SER A 168 9.27 17.53 -1.56
CA SER A 168 8.97 18.58 -2.54
C SER A 168 8.48 18.05 -3.89
N MET A 169 8.35 16.71 -4.06
CA MET A 169 7.91 16.09 -5.32
C MET A 169 6.52 16.59 -5.74
N SER A 170 6.36 16.92 -7.04
CA SER A 170 5.03 17.27 -7.56
C SER A 170 4.10 16.05 -7.57
N PHE A 171 2.80 16.29 -7.37
CA PHE A 171 1.79 15.22 -7.41
C PHE A 171 1.81 14.50 -8.77
N MET A 172 1.95 15.23 -9.88
CA MET A 172 1.94 14.61 -11.20
C MET A 172 3.15 13.67 -11.40
N SER A 173 4.34 14.08 -10.95
CA SER A 173 5.53 13.19 -11.00
C SER A 173 5.34 11.94 -10.15
N PHE A 174 4.78 12.08 -8.95
CA PHE A 174 4.42 10.96 -8.09
C PHE A 174 3.39 10.03 -8.74
N PHE A 175 2.30 10.60 -9.28
CA PHE A 175 1.19 9.88 -9.88
C PHE A 175 1.63 9.05 -11.08
N ILE A 176 2.37 9.65 -12.02
CA ILE A 176 2.89 8.96 -13.21
C ILE A 176 3.87 7.84 -12.82
N ALA A 177 4.83 8.14 -11.94
CA ALA A 177 5.82 7.16 -11.50
C ALA A 177 5.16 5.99 -10.73
N THR A 178 4.15 6.27 -9.91
CA THR A 178 3.35 5.25 -9.22
C THR A 178 2.57 4.41 -10.23
N GLY A 179 1.87 5.05 -11.17
CA GLY A 179 1.05 4.36 -12.17
C GLY A 179 1.87 3.39 -13.02
N ILE A 180 3.02 3.84 -13.51
CA ILE A 180 3.91 3.00 -14.33
C ILE A 180 4.58 1.93 -13.46
N GLY A 181 5.09 2.31 -12.29
CA GLY A 181 5.88 1.42 -11.46
C GLY A 181 5.10 0.26 -10.85
N GLN A 182 3.81 0.44 -10.57
CA GLN A 182 2.97 -0.63 -10.03
C GLN A 182 2.34 -1.55 -11.09
N LEU A 183 2.32 -1.15 -12.38
CA LEU A 183 1.71 -1.96 -13.44
C LEU A 183 2.22 -3.40 -13.48
N PRO A 184 3.55 -3.67 -13.48
CA PRO A 184 4.06 -5.03 -13.53
C PRO A 184 3.55 -5.90 -12.38
N ALA A 185 3.59 -5.38 -11.15
CA ALA A 185 3.11 -6.09 -9.97
C ALA A 185 1.60 -6.33 -10.03
N THR A 186 0.81 -5.32 -10.44
CA THR A 186 -0.64 -5.46 -10.57
C THR A 186 -1.03 -6.51 -11.61
N ILE A 187 -0.35 -6.54 -12.76
CA ILE A 187 -0.60 -7.55 -13.81
C ILE A 187 -0.28 -8.94 -13.28
N VAL A 188 0.89 -9.12 -12.66
CA VAL A 188 1.31 -10.42 -12.11
C VAL A 188 0.33 -10.89 -11.04
N TYR A 189 -0.01 -10.04 -10.06
CA TYR A 189 -0.95 -10.41 -9.01
C TYR A 189 -2.35 -10.69 -9.54
N SER A 190 -2.85 -9.92 -10.51
CA SER A 190 -4.16 -10.17 -11.11
C SER A 190 -4.18 -11.46 -11.93
N TYR A 191 -3.13 -11.73 -12.70
CA TYR A 191 -3.01 -12.98 -13.44
C TYR A 191 -2.98 -14.20 -12.51
N VAL A 192 -2.15 -14.15 -11.48
CA VAL A 192 -2.08 -15.18 -10.42
C VAL A 192 -3.40 -15.31 -9.69
N GLY A 193 -4.01 -14.19 -9.27
CA GLY A 193 -5.31 -14.18 -8.57
C GLY A 193 -6.43 -14.80 -9.40
N GLY A 194 -6.45 -14.55 -10.71
CA GLY A 194 -7.41 -15.17 -11.63
C GLY A 194 -7.24 -16.70 -11.76
N MET A 195 -6.05 -17.21 -11.50
CA MET A 195 -5.75 -18.65 -11.53
C MET A 195 -6.00 -19.35 -10.18
N LEU A 196 -6.23 -18.60 -9.09
CA LEU A 196 -6.40 -19.15 -7.74
C LEU A 196 -7.76 -19.82 -7.54
N THR A 197 -8.21 -20.63 -8.52
CA THR A 197 -9.44 -21.41 -8.46
C THR A 197 -9.11 -22.90 -8.53
N GLY A 198 -9.72 -23.72 -7.66
CA GLY A 198 -9.56 -25.18 -7.67
C GLY A 198 -8.14 -25.66 -7.37
N GLY A 199 -7.67 -26.71 -8.05
CA GLY A 199 -6.36 -27.34 -7.85
C GLY A 199 -5.17 -26.45 -8.21
N ALA A 200 -5.34 -25.46 -9.07
CA ALA A 200 -4.31 -24.49 -9.43
C ALA A 200 -3.92 -23.59 -8.24
N LYS A 201 -4.82 -23.39 -7.27
CA LYS A 201 -4.56 -22.60 -6.05
C LYS A 201 -3.34 -23.12 -5.29
N LEU A 202 -3.29 -24.44 -5.07
CA LEU A 202 -2.18 -25.06 -4.30
C LEU A 202 -0.84 -24.89 -5.02
N PHE A 203 -0.81 -25.12 -6.33
CA PHE A 203 0.39 -25.01 -7.14
C PHE A 203 0.93 -23.58 -7.19
N VAL A 204 0.06 -22.59 -7.46
CA VAL A 204 0.43 -21.18 -7.51
C VAL A 204 0.86 -20.67 -6.13
N THR A 205 0.17 -21.06 -5.06
CA THR A 205 0.57 -20.70 -3.69
C THR A 205 1.94 -21.27 -3.34
N ALA A 206 2.21 -22.52 -3.70
CA ALA A 206 3.52 -23.14 -3.51
C ALA A 206 4.63 -22.41 -4.28
N LEU A 207 4.38 -21.99 -5.54
CA LEU A 207 5.33 -21.22 -6.33
C LEU A 207 5.61 -19.84 -5.71
N ILE A 208 4.60 -19.13 -5.22
CA ILE A 208 4.77 -17.83 -4.55
C ILE A 208 5.61 -17.99 -3.28
N ILE A 209 5.33 -19.03 -2.47
CA ILE A 209 6.11 -19.33 -1.26
C ILE A 209 7.57 -19.64 -1.63
N LEU A 210 7.80 -20.47 -2.64
CA LEU A 210 9.14 -20.82 -3.11
C LEU A 210 9.91 -19.59 -3.58
N PHE A 211 9.26 -18.70 -4.33
CA PHE A 211 9.85 -17.45 -4.80
C PHE A 211 10.18 -16.51 -3.63
N ALA A 212 9.24 -16.35 -2.68
CA ALA A 212 9.45 -15.52 -1.48
C ALA A 212 10.60 -16.04 -0.62
N LEU A 213 10.71 -17.38 -0.44
CA LEU A 213 11.80 -18.01 0.28
C LEU A 213 13.14 -17.81 -0.45
N SER A 214 13.17 -17.96 -1.77
CA SER A 214 14.40 -17.77 -2.55
C SER A 214 14.89 -16.31 -2.49
N ALA A 215 13.97 -15.34 -2.57
CA ALA A 215 14.28 -13.92 -2.42
C ALA A 215 14.80 -13.59 -1.01
N LEU A 216 14.18 -14.18 0.03
CA LEU A 216 14.62 -14.04 1.41
C LEU A 216 16.02 -14.61 1.64
N ILE A 217 16.28 -15.82 1.12
CA ILE A 217 17.61 -16.46 1.20
C ILE A 217 18.66 -15.61 0.49
N PHE A 218 18.36 -15.11 -0.70
CA PHE A 218 19.27 -14.23 -1.44
C PHE A 218 19.57 -12.94 -0.67
N MET A 219 18.57 -12.32 -0.06
CA MET A 219 18.72 -11.11 0.74
C MET A 219 19.55 -11.36 2.01
N LEU A 220 19.29 -12.46 2.73
CA LEU A 220 20.05 -12.85 3.92
C LEU A 220 21.51 -13.15 3.58
N ARG A 221 21.76 -13.85 2.46
CA ARG A 221 23.11 -14.15 1.97
C ARG A 221 23.88 -12.88 1.62
N LYS A 222 23.22 -11.92 0.97
CA LYS A 222 23.81 -10.61 0.65
C LYS A 222 24.19 -9.84 1.91
N ILE A 223 23.29 -9.76 2.89
CA ILE A 223 23.53 -9.08 4.18
C ILE A 223 24.68 -9.76 4.93
N TYR A 224 24.74 -11.08 4.91
CA TYR A 224 25.81 -11.84 5.55
C TYR A 224 27.18 -11.55 4.89
N MET A 225 27.27 -11.57 3.57
CA MET A 225 28.47 -11.26 2.82
C MET A 225 28.93 -9.82 3.04
N ASP A 226 28.02 -8.85 3.05
CA ASP A 226 28.34 -7.44 3.32
C ASP A 226 28.88 -7.24 4.74
N ARG A 227 28.37 -8.00 5.72
CA ARG A 227 28.89 -7.98 7.11
C ARG A 227 30.30 -8.58 7.21
N GLN A 228 30.60 -9.66 6.48
CA GLN A 228 31.94 -10.25 6.44
C GLN A 228 32.96 -9.31 5.80
N SER A 229 32.61 -8.72 4.65
CA SER A 229 33.46 -7.77 3.94
C SER A 229 33.80 -6.52 4.80
N LYS A 230 32.85 -6.04 5.60
CA LYS A 230 33.10 -4.93 6.55
C LYS A 230 34.02 -5.36 7.73
N LYS A 231 33.92 -6.60 8.20
CA LYS A 231 34.81 -7.11 9.25
C LYS A 231 36.26 -7.31 8.77
N GLU A 232 36.44 -7.68 7.53
CA GLU A 232 37.79 -7.81 6.94
C GLU A 232 38.45 -6.44 6.71
N LYS A 233 37.66 -5.44 6.21
CA LYS A 233 38.19 -4.07 6.00
C LYS A 233 38.46 -3.30 7.30
N GLY A 234 37.89 -3.68 8.43
CA GLY A 234 38.16 -3.07 9.74
C GLY A 234 39.29 -3.78 10.53
N ARG A 235 39.96 -4.77 9.93
CA ARG A 235 41.07 -5.51 10.53
C ARG A 235 42.43 -5.16 9.91
N ILE A 236 42.44 -4.28 8.91
CA ILE A 236 43.63 -3.69 8.30
C ILE A 236 43.75 -2.25 8.77
#